data_809e03e990901ac9db7422083f795bec
#
_entry.id   809e03e990901ac9db7422083f795bec
#
_cell.length_a   1.000
_cell.length_b   1.000
_cell.length_c   1.000
_cell.angle_alpha   90.00
_cell.angle_beta   90.00
_cell.angle_gamma   90.00
#
_symmetry.space_group_name_H-M   'P 1'
#
loop_
_entity.id
_entity.type
_entity.pdbx_description
1 polymer ?
#
loop_
_entity_poly.entity_id
_entity_poly.type
_entity_poly.pdbx_seq_one_letter_code
_entity_poly.pdbx_strand_id
1 'polypeptide(L)'
;MIDIQNLSIRFGSHLVIDNISFSLDRGSDMVILGHHGAGKTSILNWIFGHVKGSGEMIVDNVKISNPTAKKLLRRGLCLVPEEGCVFPDLTVRENLLFSKALVNCYDSIPTSEGFFKNLYHLLDTKAYSLSGGQTRMLSILMGMVRKPKYLFLDEPFAGLSKDAIDIFMQQLKVLKSGNVGVIITGEFDNIQYSEFNQVVKL
;
A
#
# COMPACT_ATOMS: atom_id res chain seq x y z
N MET A 1 -16.29 0.36 2.86
CA MET A 1 -15.80 -1.04 2.95
C MET A 1 -15.29 -1.47 1.58
N ILE A 2 -14.17 -2.19 1.54
CA ILE A 2 -13.77 -3.04 0.41
C ILE A 2 -14.19 -4.45 0.74
N ASP A 3 -14.78 -5.17 -0.23
CA ASP A 3 -15.19 -6.55 -0.09
C ASP A 3 -14.74 -7.34 -1.33
N ILE A 4 -13.96 -8.38 -1.10
CA ILE A 4 -13.42 -9.30 -2.11
C ILE A 4 -14.07 -10.66 -1.87
N GLN A 5 -14.70 -11.22 -2.90
CA GLN A 5 -15.45 -12.46 -2.80
C GLN A 5 -14.98 -13.50 -3.81
N ASN A 6 -14.72 -14.70 -3.33
CA ASN A 6 -14.39 -15.90 -4.13
C ASN A 6 -13.25 -15.66 -5.12
N LEU A 7 -12.19 -14.95 -4.70
CA LEU A 7 -11.04 -14.65 -5.54
C LEU A 7 -10.22 -15.91 -5.82
N SER A 8 -10.03 -16.22 -7.09
CA SER A 8 -9.07 -17.21 -7.56
C SER A 8 -8.20 -16.64 -8.68
N ILE A 9 -6.90 -16.91 -8.61
CA ILE A 9 -5.90 -16.42 -9.57
C ILE A 9 -5.09 -17.60 -10.10
N ARG A 10 -4.98 -17.69 -11.44
CA ARG A 10 -4.19 -18.70 -12.14
C ARG A 10 -3.21 -18.07 -13.12
N PHE A 11 -2.02 -18.66 -13.20
CA PHE A 11 -1.03 -18.37 -14.24
C PHE A 11 -0.83 -19.64 -15.08
N GLY A 12 -1.42 -19.66 -16.27
CA GLY A 12 -1.52 -20.89 -17.07
C GLY A 12 -2.30 -21.97 -16.32
N SER A 13 -1.69 -23.14 -16.11
CA SER A 13 -2.26 -24.24 -15.33
C SER A 13 -2.05 -24.12 -13.82
N HIS A 14 -1.16 -23.23 -13.36
CA HIS A 14 -0.81 -23.09 -11.95
C HIS A 14 -1.84 -22.22 -11.21
N LEU A 15 -2.52 -22.82 -10.20
CA LEU A 15 -3.42 -22.12 -9.29
C LEU A 15 -2.59 -21.50 -8.17
N VAL A 16 -2.59 -20.17 -8.08
CA VAL A 16 -1.82 -19.41 -7.08
C VAL A 16 -2.70 -18.99 -5.91
N ILE A 17 -3.92 -18.53 -6.19
CA ILE A 17 -4.91 -18.19 -5.16
C ILE A 17 -6.17 -19.01 -5.44
N ASP A 18 -6.71 -19.64 -4.41
CA ASP A 18 -7.90 -20.47 -4.52
C ASP A 18 -9.00 -20.00 -3.59
N ASN A 19 -10.06 -19.46 -4.16
CA ASN A 19 -11.34 -19.14 -3.52
C ASN A 19 -11.23 -18.38 -2.18
N ILE A 20 -10.41 -17.32 -2.13
CA ILE A 20 -10.31 -16.50 -0.93
C ILE A 20 -11.35 -15.39 -0.92
N SER A 21 -11.84 -15.04 0.28
CA SER A 21 -12.75 -13.91 0.49
C SER A 21 -12.30 -13.14 1.73
N PHE A 22 -12.34 -11.82 1.66
CA PHE A 22 -12.05 -10.94 2.80
C PHE A 22 -12.67 -9.58 2.59
N SER A 23 -12.87 -8.86 3.68
CA SER A 23 -13.39 -7.48 3.64
C SER A 23 -12.60 -6.57 4.58
N LEU A 24 -12.50 -5.30 4.22
CA LEU A 24 -11.85 -4.28 5.04
C LEU A 24 -12.71 -3.03 5.13
N ASP A 25 -12.99 -2.60 6.34
CA ASP A 25 -13.62 -1.32 6.60
C ASP A 25 -12.62 -0.17 6.56
N ARG A 26 -13.13 1.04 6.33
CA ARG A 26 -12.32 2.25 6.52
C ARG A 26 -12.02 2.42 8.00
N GLY A 27 -10.83 2.92 8.31
CA GLY A 27 -10.36 3.05 9.69
C GLY A 27 -9.89 1.72 10.32
N SER A 28 -9.83 0.65 9.52
CA SER A 28 -9.30 -0.66 9.93
C SER A 28 -8.03 -1.00 9.17
N ASP A 29 -7.31 -2.01 9.65
CA ASP A 29 -6.15 -2.55 8.96
C ASP A 29 -6.22 -4.07 8.85
N MET A 30 -5.54 -4.57 7.83
CA MET A 30 -5.42 -6.00 7.55
C MET A 30 -4.00 -6.31 7.09
N VAL A 31 -3.50 -7.46 7.51
CA VAL A 31 -2.27 -8.02 6.95
C VAL A 31 -2.57 -9.32 6.21
N ILE A 32 -2.04 -9.45 5.00
CA ILE A 32 -2.04 -10.68 4.20
C ILE A 32 -0.66 -11.31 4.33
N LEU A 33 -0.61 -12.46 4.98
CA LEU A 33 0.62 -13.18 5.29
C LEU A 33 0.77 -14.41 4.41
N GLY A 34 2.00 -14.68 4.03
CA GLY A 34 2.36 -15.87 3.28
C GLY A 34 3.85 -15.92 2.99
N HIS A 35 4.36 -17.10 2.65
CA HIS A 35 5.73 -17.26 2.21
C HIS A 35 6.01 -16.47 0.92
N HIS A 36 7.29 -16.34 0.57
CA HIS A 36 7.66 -15.81 -0.74
C HIS A 36 7.00 -16.68 -1.84
N GLY A 37 6.37 -16.02 -2.82
CA GLY A 37 5.63 -16.72 -3.89
C GLY A 37 4.22 -17.21 -3.52
N ALA A 38 3.72 -16.99 -2.32
CA ALA A 38 2.36 -17.40 -1.91
C ALA A 38 1.22 -16.67 -2.64
N GLY A 39 1.52 -15.64 -3.45
CA GLY A 39 0.52 -14.92 -4.22
C GLY A 39 0.05 -13.59 -3.60
N LYS A 40 0.70 -13.11 -2.54
CA LYS A 40 0.35 -11.85 -1.86
C LYS A 40 0.27 -10.67 -2.84
N THR A 41 1.35 -10.42 -3.59
CA THR A 41 1.42 -9.41 -4.65
C THR A 41 0.40 -9.67 -5.77
N SER A 42 0.10 -10.95 -6.08
CA SER A 42 -0.91 -11.30 -7.09
C SER A 42 -2.31 -10.85 -6.68
N ILE A 43 -2.66 -10.93 -5.40
CA ILE A 43 -3.94 -10.40 -4.88
C ILE A 43 -4.02 -8.90 -5.10
N LEU A 44 -2.97 -8.14 -4.72
CA LEU A 44 -2.94 -6.69 -4.92
C LEU A 44 -3.01 -6.34 -6.41
N ASN A 45 -2.27 -7.06 -7.25
CA ASN A 45 -2.28 -6.86 -8.69
C ASN A 45 -3.64 -7.19 -9.32
N TRP A 46 -4.38 -8.19 -8.82
CA TRP A 46 -5.74 -8.46 -9.26
C TRP A 46 -6.69 -7.31 -8.89
N ILE A 47 -6.63 -6.83 -7.64
CA ILE A 47 -7.43 -5.69 -7.18
C ILE A 47 -7.21 -4.48 -8.11
N PHE A 48 -5.97 -4.20 -8.51
CA PHE A 48 -5.63 -3.06 -9.36
C PHE A 48 -5.73 -3.33 -10.87
N GLY A 49 -6.18 -4.54 -11.27
CA GLY A 49 -6.45 -4.90 -12.67
C GLY A 49 -5.21 -5.21 -13.49
N HIS A 50 -4.08 -5.50 -12.84
CA HIS A 50 -2.83 -5.88 -13.51
C HIS A 50 -2.76 -7.38 -13.82
N VAL A 51 -3.52 -8.20 -13.08
CA VAL A 51 -3.58 -9.66 -13.21
C VAL A 51 -5.03 -10.09 -13.38
N LYS A 52 -5.26 -11.12 -14.23
CA LYS A 52 -6.57 -11.74 -14.43
C LYS A 52 -6.85 -12.76 -13.34
N GLY A 53 -8.12 -12.86 -12.95
CA GLY A 53 -8.61 -13.84 -11.99
C GLY A 53 -10.13 -13.87 -12.01
N SER A 54 -10.73 -14.81 -11.29
CA SER A 54 -12.17 -14.86 -11.02
C SER A 54 -12.44 -14.33 -9.62
N GLY A 55 -13.64 -13.85 -9.37
CA GLY A 55 -14.08 -13.29 -8.10
C GLY A 55 -14.81 -11.96 -8.29
N GLU A 56 -15.29 -11.41 -7.20
CA GLU A 56 -15.97 -10.12 -7.19
C GLU A 56 -15.26 -9.13 -6.28
N MET A 57 -15.26 -7.87 -6.70
CA MET A 57 -14.75 -6.76 -5.89
C MET A 57 -15.85 -5.70 -5.75
N ILE A 58 -16.17 -5.36 -4.51
CA ILE A 58 -17.11 -4.30 -4.16
C ILE A 58 -16.36 -3.25 -3.35
N VAL A 59 -16.48 -1.99 -3.75
CA VAL A 59 -15.86 -0.85 -3.07
C VAL A 59 -16.94 0.20 -2.75
N ASP A 60 -17.11 0.50 -1.48
CA ASP A 60 -18.13 1.45 -0.99
C ASP A 60 -19.52 1.17 -1.63
N ASN A 61 -19.96 -0.09 -1.55
CA ASN A 61 -21.21 -0.64 -2.09
C ASN A 61 -21.34 -0.59 -3.63
N VAL A 62 -20.25 -0.37 -4.35
CA VAL A 62 -20.24 -0.38 -5.82
C VAL A 62 -19.40 -1.55 -6.32
N LYS A 63 -20.00 -2.44 -7.11
CA LYS A 63 -19.29 -3.53 -7.79
C LYS A 63 -18.32 -2.95 -8.82
N ILE A 64 -17.09 -3.35 -8.75
CA ILE A 64 -16.02 -2.90 -9.66
C ILE A 64 -15.81 -3.95 -10.74
N SER A 65 -16.25 -3.63 -11.93
CA SER A 65 -15.97 -4.42 -13.14
C SER A 65 -14.83 -3.79 -13.92
N ASN A 66 -13.88 -4.60 -14.38
CA ASN A 66 -12.70 -4.14 -15.13
C ASN A 66 -11.93 -3.03 -14.40
N PRO A 67 -11.33 -3.35 -13.23
CA PRO A 67 -10.53 -2.39 -12.48
C PRO A 67 -9.36 -1.89 -13.32
N THR A 68 -9.03 -0.62 -13.18
CA THR A 68 -7.79 -0.03 -13.69
C THR A 68 -7.24 0.91 -12.62
N ALA A 69 -5.92 1.02 -12.54
CA ALA A 69 -5.26 1.88 -11.55
C ALA A 69 -5.86 3.31 -11.54
N LYS A 70 -6.12 3.89 -12.72
CA LYS A 70 -6.72 5.22 -12.84
C LYS A 70 -8.14 5.32 -12.25
N LYS A 71 -9.00 4.31 -12.51
CA LYS A 71 -10.37 4.27 -11.94
C LYS A 71 -10.33 4.13 -10.43
N LEU A 72 -9.44 3.27 -9.92
CA LEU A 72 -9.33 3.01 -8.49
C LEU A 72 -8.73 4.19 -7.74
N LEU A 73 -7.71 4.83 -8.31
CA LEU A 73 -7.12 6.04 -7.74
C LEU A 73 -8.17 7.16 -7.56
N ARG A 74 -9.05 7.36 -8.56
CA ARG A 74 -10.16 8.32 -8.48
C ARG A 74 -11.19 7.96 -7.39
N ARG A 75 -11.28 6.70 -7.00
CA ARG A 75 -12.12 6.21 -5.88
C ARG A 75 -11.41 6.28 -4.54
N GLY A 76 -10.14 6.71 -4.53
CA GLY A 76 -9.33 6.81 -3.32
C GLY A 76 -8.61 5.51 -2.94
N LEU A 77 -8.45 4.55 -3.85
CA LEU A 77 -7.60 3.38 -3.63
C LEU A 77 -6.20 3.69 -4.14
N CYS A 78 -5.18 3.47 -3.31
CA CYS A 78 -3.79 3.70 -3.66
C CYS A 78 -2.96 2.45 -3.38
N LEU A 79 -2.22 1.98 -4.38
CA LEU A 79 -1.22 0.92 -4.24
C LEU A 79 0.17 1.53 -4.16
N VAL A 80 0.93 1.07 -3.20
CA VAL A 80 2.39 1.26 -3.11
C VAL A 80 3.00 -0.12 -3.34
N PRO A 81 3.55 -0.39 -4.52
CA PRO A 81 4.19 -1.66 -4.82
C PRO A 81 5.49 -1.82 -4.01
N GLU A 82 6.02 -3.03 -3.98
CA GLU A 82 7.30 -3.32 -3.34
C GLU A 82 8.43 -2.49 -3.95
N GLU A 83 8.45 -2.36 -5.29
CA GLU A 83 9.46 -1.61 -6.03
C GLU A 83 8.84 -0.67 -7.08
N GLY A 84 9.63 0.25 -7.58
CA GLY A 84 9.37 0.97 -8.83
C GLY A 84 8.43 2.17 -8.77
N CYS A 85 8.10 2.71 -7.59
CA CYS A 85 7.25 3.89 -7.52
C CYS A 85 7.99 5.22 -7.32
N VAL A 86 9.28 5.18 -6.98
CA VAL A 86 10.13 6.37 -6.80
C VAL A 86 10.84 6.72 -8.10
N PHE A 87 10.86 8.01 -8.45
CA PHE A 87 11.59 8.55 -9.58
C PHE A 87 12.98 8.97 -9.12
N PRO A 88 14.05 8.22 -9.51
CA PRO A 88 15.38 8.42 -8.95
C PRO A 88 15.98 9.79 -9.27
N ASP A 89 15.71 10.33 -10.45
CA ASP A 89 16.22 11.62 -10.92
C ASP A 89 15.47 12.84 -10.34
N LEU A 90 14.36 12.62 -9.66
CA LEU A 90 13.63 13.65 -8.94
C LEU A 90 14.11 13.76 -7.49
N THR A 91 14.02 14.94 -6.90
CA THR A 91 14.23 15.12 -5.45
C THR A 91 13.12 14.43 -4.66
N VAL A 92 13.32 14.23 -3.36
CA VAL A 92 12.27 13.75 -2.45
C VAL A 92 11.03 14.65 -2.55
N ARG A 93 11.21 15.96 -2.53
CA ARG A 93 10.14 16.97 -2.69
C ARG A 93 9.40 16.80 -4.01
N GLU A 94 10.12 16.69 -5.12
CA GLU A 94 9.54 16.52 -6.46
C GLU A 94 8.74 15.23 -6.58
N ASN A 95 9.24 14.11 -6.03
CA ASN A 95 8.51 12.83 -5.96
C ASN A 95 7.17 12.98 -5.21
N LEU A 96 7.18 13.63 -4.04
CA LEU A 96 5.98 13.87 -3.26
C LEU A 96 4.98 14.77 -3.98
N LEU A 97 5.46 15.87 -4.59
CA LEU A 97 4.61 16.79 -5.37
C LEU A 97 4.01 16.11 -6.59
N PHE A 98 4.80 15.31 -7.32
CA PHE A 98 4.31 14.52 -8.45
C PHE A 98 3.20 13.56 -8.01
N SER A 99 3.40 12.87 -6.89
CA SER A 99 2.40 11.95 -6.34
C SER A 99 1.09 12.65 -5.98
N LYS A 100 1.15 13.85 -5.41
CA LYS A 100 -0.02 14.69 -5.10
C LYS A 100 -0.75 15.17 -6.36
N ALA A 101 0.00 15.55 -7.39
CA ALA A 101 -0.55 16.03 -8.66
C ALA A 101 -1.42 14.97 -9.35
N LEU A 102 -1.10 13.67 -9.19
CA LEU A 102 -1.90 12.57 -9.75
C LEU A 102 -3.35 12.52 -9.23
N VAL A 103 -3.62 13.13 -8.08
CA VAL A 103 -4.95 13.18 -7.44
C VAL A 103 -5.48 14.59 -7.28
N ASN A 104 -4.86 15.58 -7.96
CA ASN A 104 -5.19 17.00 -7.84
C ASN A 104 -5.17 17.52 -6.37
N CYS A 105 -4.26 17.01 -5.56
CA CYS A 105 -4.09 17.40 -4.17
C CYS A 105 -2.95 18.42 -4.08
N TYR A 106 -3.25 19.69 -3.89
CA TYR A 106 -2.30 20.79 -3.90
C TYR A 106 -1.95 21.36 -2.52
N ASP A 107 -2.37 20.68 -1.45
CA ASP A 107 -1.99 21.05 -0.09
C ASP A 107 -0.47 20.98 0.11
N SER A 108 0.05 21.66 1.13
CA SER A 108 1.47 21.59 1.49
C SER A 108 1.93 20.15 1.72
N ILE A 109 3.20 19.84 1.43
CA ILE A 109 3.81 18.59 1.86
C ILE A 109 3.73 18.56 3.38
N PRO A 110 3.26 17.44 3.99
CA PRO A 110 3.22 17.32 5.44
C PRO A 110 4.59 17.65 6.05
N THR A 111 4.56 18.43 7.11
CA THR A 111 5.77 18.90 7.79
C THR A 111 6.35 17.85 8.73
N SER A 112 7.53 18.11 9.22
CA SER A 112 8.49 17.47 10.10
C SER A 112 8.04 16.49 11.19
N GLU A 113 6.79 16.06 11.27
CA GLU A 113 6.27 15.19 12.34
C GLU A 113 6.05 13.74 11.87
N GLY A 114 6.20 12.81 12.79
CA GLY A 114 5.93 11.39 12.57
C GLY A 114 6.85 10.77 11.51
N PHE A 115 6.27 9.99 10.62
CA PHE A 115 6.97 9.24 9.57
C PHE A 115 7.71 10.15 8.56
N PHE A 116 7.28 11.40 8.39
CA PHE A 116 7.93 12.39 7.53
C PHE A 116 9.25 12.92 8.09
N LYS A 117 9.44 12.92 9.41
CA LYS A 117 10.62 13.47 10.08
C LYS A 117 11.93 12.91 9.51
N ASN A 118 11.95 11.62 9.18
CA ASN A 118 13.14 10.92 8.70
C ASN A 118 13.59 11.35 7.28
N LEU A 119 12.69 11.93 6.49
CA LEU A 119 12.98 12.41 5.14
C LEU A 119 12.93 13.94 5.01
N TYR A 120 12.52 14.64 6.06
CA TYR A 120 12.34 16.10 5.97
C TYR A 120 13.63 16.85 5.63
N HIS A 121 14.76 16.44 6.20
CA HIS A 121 16.06 17.04 5.92
C HIS A 121 16.65 16.63 4.55
N LEU A 122 16.01 15.68 3.85
CA LEU A 122 16.39 15.18 2.53
C LEU A 122 15.49 15.70 1.41
N LEU A 123 14.58 16.63 1.69
CA LEU A 123 13.57 17.07 0.72
C LEU A 123 14.17 17.53 -0.62
N ASP A 124 15.31 18.18 -0.60
CA ASP A 124 15.98 18.70 -1.79
C ASP A 124 17.09 17.76 -2.32
N THR A 125 17.21 16.55 -1.73
CA THR A 125 18.13 15.50 -2.16
C THR A 125 17.50 14.68 -3.29
N LYS A 126 18.29 14.33 -4.31
CA LYS A 126 17.85 13.42 -5.40
C LYS A 126 17.62 12.02 -4.86
N ALA A 127 16.53 11.38 -5.30
CA ALA A 127 16.11 10.08 -4.76
C ALA A 127 17.10 8.95 -5.05
N TYR A 128 17.92 9.03 -6.11
CA TYR A 128 18.97 8.04 -6.39
C TYR A 128 20.07 7.98 -5.31
N SER A 129 20.23 9.03 -4.50
CA SER A 129 21.22 9.06 -3.41
C SER A 129 20.67 8.60 -2.05
N LEU A 130 19.39 8.23 -1.98
CA LEU A 130 18.77 7.68 -0.79
C LEU A 130 19.24 6.24 -0.53
N SER A 131 19.33 5.85 0.75
CA SER A 131 19.46 4.43 1.10
C SER A 131 18.20 3.65 0.72
N GLY A 132 18.28 2.32 0.60
CA GLY A 132 17.13 1.48 0.30
C GLY A 132 15.95 1.70 1.26
N GLY A 133 16.22 1.77 2.56
CA GLY A 133 15.20 2.08 3.57
C GLY A 133 14.58 3.47 3.39
N GLN A 134 15.38 4.50 3.08
CA GLN A 134 14.88 5.85 2.79
C GLN A 134 14.02 5.88 1.51
N THR A 135 14.44 5.15 0.47
CA THR A 135 13.65 4.99 -0.76
C THR A 135 12.32 4.32 -0.46
N ARG A 136 12.32 3.27 0.38
CA ARG A 136 11.10 2.60 0.82
C ARG A 136 10.19 3.53 1.60
N MET A 137 10.73 4.30 2.53
CA MET A 137 9.97 5.33 3.25
C MET A 137 9.37 6.37 2.31
N LEU A 138 10.12 6.84 1.32
CA LEU A 138 9.63 7.78 0.31
C LEU A 138 8.47 7.18 -0.48
N SER A 139 8.56 5.92 -0.92
CA SER A 139 7.48 5.25 -1.66
C SER A 139 6.19 5.17 -0.85
N ILE A 140 6.28 4.84 0.44
CA ILE A 140 5.12 4.80 1.34
C ILE A 140 4.52 6.22 1.49
N LEU A 141 5.36 7.24 1.71
CA LEU A 141 4.92 8.62 1.82
C LEU A 141 4.22 9.12 0.54
N MET A 142 4.71 8.73 -0.64
CA MET A 142 4.05 9.04 -1.92
C MET A 142 2.63 8.47 -2.00
N GLY A 143 2.39 7.31 -1.39
CA GLY A 143 1.04 6.75 -1.23
C GLY A 143 0.18 7.57 -0.27
N MET A 144 0.74 7.94 0.86
CA MET A 144 0.02 8.65 1.94
C MET A 144 -0.37 10.09 1.57
N VAL A 145 0.50 10.83 0.87
CA VAL A 145 0.22 12.23 0.46
C VAL A 145 -0.93 12.35 -0.53
N ARG A 146 -1.37 11.25 -1.14
CA ARG A 146 -2.57 11.17 -1.98
C ARG A 146 -3.87 11.22 -1.19
N LYS A 147 -3.81 11.19 0.14
CA LYS A 147 -4.97 11.14 1.04
C LYS A 147 -5.95 10.02 0.65
N PRO A 148 -5.48 8.76 0.56
CA PRO A 148 -6.31 7.66 0.10
C PRO A 148 -7.42 7.35 1.11
N LYS A 149 -8.54 6.76 0.62
CA LYS A 149 -9.54 6.08 1.47
C LYS A 149 -9.07 4.69 1.86
N TYR A 150 -8.31 4.05 0.97
CA TYR A 150 -7.74 2.71 1.14
C TYR A 150 -6.31 2.71 0.62
N LEU A 151 -5.37 2.33 1.47
CA LEU A 151 -3.95 2.24 1.16
C LEU A 151 -3.53 0.78 1.15
N PHE A 152 -2.95 0.34 0.04
CA PHE A 152 -2.40 -0.98 -0.14
C PHE A 152 -0.88 -0.88 -0.19
N LEU A 153 -0.19 -1.66 0.63
CA LEU A 153 1.26 -1.65 0.76
C LEU A 153 1.79 -3.05 0.54
N ASP A 154 2.55 -3.23 -0.52
CA ASP A 154 3.17 -4.51 -0.83
C ASP A 154 4.54 -4.58 -0.17
N GLU A 155 4.72 -5.53 0.78
CA GLU A 155 5.94 -5.76 1.55
C GLU A 155 6.57 -4.48 2.14
N PRO A 156 5.80 -3.61 2.86
CA PRO A 156 6.28 -2.28 3.24
C PRO A 156 7.48 -2.29 4.19
N PHE A 157 7.74 -3.41 4.88
CA PHE A 157 8.81 -3.52 5.88
C PHE A 157 10.12 -4.04 5.31
N ALA A 158 10.13 -4.50 4.06
CA ALA A 158 11.34 -4.98 3.41
C ALA A 158 12.44 -3.88 3.42
N GLY A 159 13.60 -4.20 3.97
CA GLY A 159 14.74 -3.28 4.05
C GLY A 159 14.62 -2.13 5.05
N LEU A 160 13.57 -2.07 5.87
CA LEU A 160 13.45 -1.10 6.96
C LEU A 160 14.16 -1.57 8.23
N SER A 161 14.74 -0.62 8.97
CA SER A 161 15.21 -0.86 10.33
C SER A 161 14.04 -1.02 11.30
N LYS A 162 14.28 -1.65 12.46
CA LYS A 162 13.26 -1.80 13.49
C LYS A 162 12.66 -0.45 13.91
N ASP A 163 13.47 0.57 14.11
CA ASP A 163 13.00 1.92 14.48
C ASP A 163 12.09 2.52 13.39
N ALA A 164 12.42 2.29 12.10
CA ALA A 164 11.58 2.76 11.01
C ALA A 164 10.23 2.02 10.95
N ILE A 165 10.22 0.72 11.27
CA ILE A 165 8.99 -0.08 11.39
C ILE A 165 8.15 0.43 12.56
N ASP A 166 8.73 0.69 13.74
CA ASP A 166 8.01 1.20 14.91
C ASP A 166 7.36 2.57 14.61
N ILE A 167 8.08 3.47 13.93
CA ILE A 167 7.55 4.76 13.48
C ILE A 167 6.40 4.56 12.47
N PHE A 168 6.54 3.62 11.53
CA PHE A 168 5.47 3.31 10.59
C PHE A 168 4.23 2.76 11.31
N MET A 169 4.38 1.88 12.30
CA MET A 169 3.27 1.33 13.07
C MET A 169 2.51 2.44 13.84
N GLN A 170 3.22 3.45 14.35
CA GLN A 170 2.58 4.63 14.93
C GLN A 170 1.79 5.42 13.85
N GLN A 171 2.37 5.60 12.67
CA GLN A 171 1.71 6.27 11.56
C GLN A 171 0.48 5.50 11.07
N LEU A 172 0.51 4.16 11.13
CA LEU A 172 -0.64 3.32 10.81
C LEU A 172 -1.85 3.64 11.71
N LYS A 173 -1.60 3.86 13.02
CA LYS A 173 -2.64 4.29 13.97
C LYS A 173 -3.25 5.64 13.58
N VAL A 174 -2.42 6.58 13.11
CA VAL A 174 -2.90 7.89 12.61
C VAL A 174 -3.74 7.73 11.34
N LEU A 175 -3.33 6.89 10.40
CA LEU A 175 -4.11 6.61 9.19
C LEU A 175 -5.49 6.03 9.53
N LYS A 176 -5.55 5.06 10.46
CA LYS A 176 -6.81 4.47 10.93
C LYS A 176 -7.72 5.52 11.58
N SER A 177 -7.17 6.36 12.47
CA SER A 177 -7.93 7.45 13.10
C SER A 177 -8.46 8.44 12.05
N GLY A 178 -7.73 8.65 10.95
CA GLY A 178 -8.15 9.41 9.78
C GLY A 178 -9.15 8.69 8.87
N ASN A 179 -9.69 7.55 9.31
CA ASN A 179 -10.65 6.74 8.57
C ASN A 179 -10.11 6.17 7.24
N VAL A 180 -8.80 5.83 7.20
CA VAL A 180 -8.15 5.14 6.08
C VAL A 180 -8.13 3.65 6.36
N GLY A 181 -8.64 2.82 5.43
CA GLY A 181 -8.45 1.37 5.46
C GLY A 181 -7.06 1.02 4.93
N VAL A 182 -6.33 0.13 5.60
CA VAL A 182 -4.97 -0.23 5.19
C VAL A 182 -4.82 -1.73 5.02
N ILE A 183 -4.34 -2.18 3.86
CA ILE A 183 -3.95 -3.57 3.61
C ILE A 183 -2.44 -3.61 3.41
N ILE A 184 -1.78 -4.51 4.14
CA ILE A 184 -0.34 -4.74 4.09
C ILE A 184 -0.12 -6.19 3.68
N THR A 185 0.84 -6.46 2.80
CA THR A 185 1.35 -7.81 2.60
C THR A 185 2.65 -7.99 3.37
N GLY A 186 2.96 -9.22 3.79
CA GLY A 186 4.19 -9.49 4.53
C GLY A 186 4.46 -10.98 4.74
N GLU A 187 5.67 -11.29 5.22
CA GLU A 187 6.08 -12.63 5.62
C GLU A 187 5.93 -12.83 7.13
N PHE A 188 5.87 -14.10 7.57
CA PHE A 188 5.51 -14.45 8.93
C PHE A 188 6.49 -13.96 10.02
N ASP A 189 7.75 -13.70 9.67
CA ASP A 189 8.83 -13.61 10.67
C ASP A 189 9.12 -12.23 11.24
N ASN A 190 8.50 -11.15 10.73
CA ASN A 190 8.96 -9.78 11.00
C ASN A 190 7.92 -8.82 11.64
N ILE A 191 6.68 -9.26 11.91
CA ILE A 191 5.62 -8.35 12.34
C ILE A 191 4.90 -8.90 13.56
N GLN A 192 4.62 -8.04 14.54
CA GLN A 192 3.71 -8.36 15.65
C GLN A 192 2.26 -8.36 15.12
N TYR A 193 1.83 -9.49 14.58
CA TYR A 193 0.52 -9.66 13.93
C TYR A 193 -0.68 -9.36 14.84
N SER A 194 -0.49 -9.44 16.15
CA SER A 194 -1.50 -9.09 17.15
C SER A 194 -1.92 -7.61 17.12
N GLU A 195 -1.15 -6.74 16.46
CA GLU A 195 -1.48 -5.31 16.34
C GLU A 195 -2.47 -5.03 15.20
N PHE A 196 -2.67 -5.96 14.26
CA PHE A 196 -3.58 -5.78 13.14
C PHE A 196 -5.01 -6.23 13.49
N ASN A 197 -6.02 -5.49 12.98
CA ASN A 197 -7.41 -5.83 13.18
C ASN A 197 -7.79 -7.16 12.54
N GLN A 198 -7.19 -7.49 11.40
CA GLN A 198 -7.44 -8.70 10.64
C GLN A 198 -6.16 -9.31 10.09
N VAL A 199 -6.12 -10.64 10.03
CA VAL A 199 -5.00 -11.41 9.46
C VAL A 199 -5.56 -12.43 8.48
N VAL A 200 -5.12 -12.35 7.22
CA VAL A 200 -5.37 -13.36 6.18
C VAL A 200 -4.09 -14.14 5.96
N LYS A 201 -4.15 -15.46 6.01
CA LYS A 201 -2.99 -16.36 5.78
C LYS A 201 -3.18 -17.11 4.46
N LEU A 202 -2.12 -17.12 3.64
CA LEU A 202 -2.03 -17.85 2.37
C LEU A 202 -1.18 -19.09 2.50
#